data_833587c4672605b2ecdfc75430cb94c2
#
_entry.id   833587c4672605b2ecdfc75430cb94c2
#
_cell.length_a   1.000
_cell.length_b   1.000
_cell.length_c   1.000
_cell.angle_alpha   90.00
_cell.angle_beta   90.00
_cell.angle_gamma   90.00
#
_symmetry.space_group_name_H-M   'P 1'
#
loop_
_entity.id
_entity.type
_entity.pdbx_description
1 polymer ?
#
loop_
_entity_poly.entity_id
_entity_poly.type
_entity_poly.pdbx_seq_one_letter_code
_entity_poly.pdbx_strand_id
1 'polypeptide(L)'
;VNDGDLCFHDIDIVLLQDYMNYMANTLKNNKTTQKLAMIVLSIMFKYAQAEGLVEDNHYPFKNLKLEVAPSKRQFLTEDQFELVRKLKINGIGKKELYRDLFVFSVSAGGLRFSDVITLRWKDYNEEENTINKQITKTKRIHRMKIGETAIKIIKKYKTENTEPDDLIFPAIKQTNFHSL
;
A
#
# COMPACT_ATOMS: atom_id res chain seq x y z
N VAL A 1 9.39 -6.04 40.86
CA VAL A 1 9.56 -5.99 39.40
C VAL A 1 9.83 -7.42 39.01
N ASN A 2 8.85 -8.06 38.37
CA ASN A 2 9.00 -9.39 37.83
C ASN A 2 10.05 -9.35 36.71
N ASP A 3 10.98 -10.29 36.77
CA ASP A 3 12.14 -10.39 35.91
C ASP A 3 11.73 -10.67 34.46
N GLY A 4 11.32 -9.61 33.73
CA GLY A 4 11.08 -9.64 32.28
C GLY A 4 9.65 -9.68 31.79
N ASP A 5 8.64 -9.94 32.61
CA ASP A 5 7.23 -9.99 32.17
C ASP A 5 6.53 -8.65 32.40
N LEU A 6 6.15 -7.98 31.32
CA LEU A 6 5.35 -6.76 31.36
C LEU A 6 3.85 -7.10 31.41
N CYS A 7 3.20 -6.75 32.52
CA CYS A 7 1.75 -6.90 32.67
C CYS A 7 0.99 -5.65 32.23
N PHE A 8 -0.30 -5.79 31.91
CA PHE A 8 -1.14 -4.64 31.53
C PHE A 8 -1.21 -3.56 32.60
N HIS A 9 -1.15 -3.94 33.88
CA HIS A 9 -1.14 -2.98 35.00
C HIS A 9 0.12 -2.15 35.11
N ASP A 10 1.24 -2.64 34.54
CA ASP A 10 2.52 -1.91 34.54
C ASP A 10 2.57 -0.83 33.44
N ILE A 11 1.60 -0.89 32.48
CA ILE A 11 1.54 0.03 31.35
C ILE A 11 0.76 1.28 31.77
N ASP A 12 1.47 2.28 32.19
CA ASP A 12 0.93 3.60 32.49
C ASP A 12 1.29 4.64 31.40
N ILE A 13 0.84 5.87 31.58
CA ILE A 13 1.13 6.95 30.64
C ILE A 13 2.64 7.27 30.55
N VAL A 14 3.39 7.07 31.65
CA VAL A 14 4.82 7.36 31.70
C VAL A 14 5.57 6.35 30.84
N LEU A 15 5.28 5.07 31.03
CA LEU A 15 5.87 4.01 30.21
C LEU A 15 5.57 4.20 28.71
N LEU A 16 4.35 4.61 28.36
CA LEU A 16 3.99 4.89 26.97
C LEU A 16 4.79 6.08 26.40
N GLN A 17 5.00 7.13 27.18
CA GLN A 17 5.82 8.27 26.79
C GLN A 17 7.29 7.88 26.63
N ASP A 18 7.84 7.10 27.54
CA ASP A 18 9.21 6.60 27.46
C ASP A 18 9.40 5.69 26.24
N TYR A 19 8.44 4.85 25.95
CA TYR A 19 8.46 4.04 24.72
C TYR A 19 8.41 4.91 23.47
N MET A 20 7.57 5.94 23.44
CA MET A 20 7.56 6.91 22.33
C MET A 20 8.91 7.63 22.17
N ASN A 21 9.53 8.02 23.28
CA ASN A 21 10.87 8.62 23.28
C ASN A 21 11.93 7.65 22.77
N TYR A 22 11.88 6.39 23.16
CA TYR A 22 12.74 5.33 22.63
C TYR A 22 12.55 5.15 21.12
N MET A 23 11.30 5.09 20.66
CA MET A 23 10.98 5.01 19.23
C MET A 23 11.52 6.21 18.44
N ALA A 24 11.46 7.41 19.02
CA ALA A 24 11.95 8.63 18.37
C ALA A 24 13.48 8.70 18.36
N ASN A 25 14.11 8.46 19.50
CA ASN A 25 15.53 8.77 19.73
C ASN A 25 16.44 7.61 19.36
N THR A 26 16.04 6.37 19.64
CA THR A 26 16.82 5.16 19.39
C THR A 26 16.47 4.54 18.04
N LEU A 27 15.19 4.27 17.80
CA LEU A 27 14.74 3.63 16.56
C LEU A 27 14.59 4.62 15.39
N LYS A 28 14.69 5.94 15.65
CA LYS A 28 14.53 7.01 14.65
C LYS A 28 13.19 6.96 13.90
N ASN A 29 12.15 6.42 14.54
CA ASN A 29 10.81 6.33 13.95
C ASN A 29 10.16 7.71 13.88
N ASN A 30 9.46 7.95 12.75
CA ASN A 30 8.70 9.18 12.59
C ASN A 30 7.40 9.17 13.44
N LYS A 31 6.79 10.35 13.63
CA LYS A 31 5.57 10.52 14.44
C LYS A 31 4.39 9.65 13.97
N THR A 32 4.29 9.37 12.68
CA THR A 32 3.23 8.50 12.14
C THR A 32 3.42 7.04 12.58
N THR A 33 4.66 6.54 12.55
CA THR A 33 5.00 5.19 13.03
C THR A 33 4.76 5.06 14.53
N GLN A 34 5.18 6.07 15.33
CA GLN A 34 4.91 6.12 16.76
C GLN A 34 3.40 6.08 17.05
N LYS A 35 2.61 6.90 16.33
CA LYS A 35 1.15 6.89 16.46
C LYS A 35 0.55 5.53 16.14
N LEU A 36 1.00 4.86 15.06
CA LEU A 36 0.50 3.53 14.70
C LEU A 36 0.80 2.50 15.77
N ALA A 37 2.00 2.52 16.39
CA ALA A 37 2.34 1.65 17.51
C ALA A 37 1.41 1.88 18.70
N MET A 38 1.16 3.15 19.08
CA MET A 38 0.22 3.46 20.16
C MET A 38 -1.22 3.02 19.85
N ILE A 39 -1.66 3.13 18.59
CA ILE A 39 -2.99 2.63 18.18
C ILE A 39 -3.07 1.11 18.36
N VAL A 40 -2.04 0.37 17.95
CA VAL A 40 -2.01 -1.10 18.11
C VAL A 40 -2.07 -1.47 19.59
N LEU A 41 -1.24 -0.84 20.44
CA LEU A 41 -1.27 -1.07 21.89
C LEU A 41 -2.64 -0.73 22.49
N SER A 42 -3.26 0.38 22.07
CA SER A 42 -4.58 0.77 22.57
C SER A 42 -5.68 -0.23 22.19
N ILE A 43 -5.58 -0.86 21.02
CA ILE A 43 -6.51 -1.92 20.58
C ILE A 43 -6.32 -3.16 21.45
N MET A 44 -5.07 -3.57 21.72
CA MET A 44 -4.77 -4.69 22.61
C MET A 44 -5.33 -4.46 24.02
N PHE A 45 -5.17 -3.23 24.54
CA PHE A 45 -5.74 -2.85 25.84
C PHE A 45 -7.25 -2.96 25.89
N LYS A 46 -7.94 -2.44 24.87
CA LYS A 46 -9.40 -2.55 24.77
C LYS A 46 -9.88 -4.00 24.68
N TYR A 47 -9.12 -4.83 23.99
CA TYR A 47 -9.41 -6.25 23.94
C TYR A 47 -9.23 -6.91 25.31
N ALA A 48 -8.15 -6.60 26.02
CA ALA A 48 -7.89 -7.10 27.39
C ALA A 48 -8.98 -6.64 28.38
N GLN A 49 -9.48 -5.41 28.26
CA GLN A 49 -10.63 -4.92 29.05
C GLN A 49 -11.91 -5.70 28.75
N ALA A 50 -12.20 -5.94 27.47
CA ALA A 50 -13.37 -6.71 27.06
C ALA A 50 -13.35 -8.16 27.58
N GLU A 51 -12.16 -8.75 27.72
CA GLU A 51 -11.96 -10.09 28.31
C GLU A 51 -11.88 -10.08 29.85
N GLY A 52 -12.01 -8.91 30.49
CA GLY A 52 -11.92 -8.78 31.95
C GLY A 52 -10.51 -8.96 32.54
N LEU A 53 -9.46 -8.89 31.72
CA LEU A 53 -8.07 -9.00 32.13
C LEU A 53 -7.52 -7.69 32.69
N VAL A 54 -8.19 -6.57 32.41
CA VAL A 54 -7.83 -5.22 32.84
C VAL A 54 -9.10 -4.48 33.25
N GLU A 55 -9.04 -3.73 34.33
CA GLU A 55 -10.15 -2.92 34.81
C GLU A 55 -10.50 -1.78 33.83
N ASP A 56 -11.79 -1.46 33.69
CA ASP A 56 -12.29 -0.42 32.78
C ASP A 56 -11.73 0.98 33.06
N ASN A 57 -11.39 1.25 34.32
CA ASN A 57 -10.82 2.53 34.78
C ASN A 57 -9.33 2.66 34.42
N HIS A 58 -8.62 1.55 34.13
CA HIS A 58 -7.20 1.54 33.76
C HIS A 58 -7.01 1.63 32.24
N TYR A 59 -7.02 2.87 31.71
CA TYR A 59 -6.81 3.12 30.27
C TYR A 59 -5.81 4.27 30.06
N PRO A 60 -4.49 3.96 29.96
CA PRO A 60 -3.43 4.97 29.94
C PRO A 60 -3.39 5.84 28.66
N PHE A 61 -4.10 5.42 27.59
CA PHE A 61 -4.09 6.16 26.32
C PHE A 61 -5.03 7.37 26.29
N LYS A 62 -5.92 7.53 27.29
CA LYS A 62 -6.93 8.61 27.30
C LYS A 62 -6.34 10.02 27.14
N ASN A 63 -5.21 10.26 27.80
CA ASN A 63 -4.53 11.56 27.83
C ASN A 63 -3.27 11.59 26.97
N LEU A 64 -3.01 10.54 26.18
CA LEU A 64 -1.83 10.48 25.33
C LEU A 64 -2.01 11.34 24.08
N LYS A 65 -1.23 12.43 23.98
CA LYS A 65 -1.23 13.28 22.81
C LYS A 65 -0.42 12.64 21.68
N LEU A 66 -1.10 12.25 20.61
CA LEU A 66 -0.48 11.65 19.43
C LEU A 66 -0.43 12.68 18.29
N GLU A 67 0.75 13.19 18.03
CA GLU A 67 0.97 14.09 16.91
C GLU A 67 1.08 13.32 15.59
N VAL A 68 0.61 13.93 14.52
CA VAL A 68 0.76 13.44 13.15
C VAL A 68 1.62 14.43 12.39
N ALA A 69 2.70 13.95 11.80
CA ALA A 69 3.44 14.78 10.87
C ALA A 69 2.57 15.09 9.64
N PRO A 70 2.53 16.33 9.16
CA PRO A 70 1.82 16.67 7.94
C PRO A 70 2.37 15.83 6.79
N SER A 71 1.46 15.26 5.99
CA SER A 71 1.86 14.46 4.83
C SER A 71 2.49 15.35 3.77
N LYS A 72 3.77 15.16 3.50
CA LYS A 72 4.47 15.80 2.37
C LYS A 72 4.30 14.96 1.09
N ARG A 73 3.07 14.57 0.78
CA ARG A 73 2.82 13.82 -0.45
C ARG A 73 3.11 14.70 -1.65
N GLN A 74 3.99 14.21 -2.50
CA GLN A 74 4.25 14.79 -3.81
C GLN A 74 3.40 14.05 -4.83
N PHE A 75 2.92 14.75 -5.83
CA PHE A 75 2.19 14.19 -6.97
C PHE A 75 2.76 14.80 -8.25
N LEU A 76 2.66 14.08 -9.33
CA LEU A 76 3.01 14.61 -10.64
C LEU A 76 1.91 15.57 -11.10
N THR A 77 2.32 16.70 -11.65
CA THR A 77 1.41 17.55 -12.41
C THR A 77 1.03 16.84 -13.72
N GLU A 78 -0.02 17.32 -14.39
CA GLU A 78 -0.44 16.78 -15.68
C GLU A 78 0.69 16.85 -16.73
N ASP A 79 1.40 17.97 -16.80
CA ASP A 79 2.55 18.13 -17.69
C ASP A 79 3.66 17.12 -17.39
N GLN A 80 3.97 16.90 -16.11
CA GLN A 80 4.97 15.93 -15.70
C GLN A 80 4.54 14.49 -16.05
N PHE A 81 3.26 14.18 -15.87
CA PHE A 81 2.72 12.89 -16.28
C PHE A 81 2.81 12.69 -17.80
N GLU A 82 2.49 13.73 -18.59
CA GLU A 82 2.63 13.72 -20.04
C GLU A 82 4.09 13.52 -20.49
N LEU A 83 5.05 14.13 -19.80
CA LEU A 83 6.47 13.89 -20.06
C LEU A 83 6.84 12.41 -19.84
N VAL A 84 6.40 11.82 -18.73
CA VAL A 84 6.62 10.39 -18.45
C VAL A 84 5.97 9.53 -19.53
N ARG A 85 4.72 9.83 -19.90
CA ARG A 85 3.96 9.09 -20.92
C ARG A 85 4.65 9.10 -22.28
N LYS A 86 5.22 10.25 -22.69
CA LYS A 86 5.91 10.45 -23.98
C LYS A 86 7.37 10.04 -23.97
N LEU A 87 7.93 9.69 -22.81
CA LEU A 87 9.34 9.36 -22.68
C LEU A 87 9.71 8.19 -23.58
N LYS A 88 10.56 8.43 -24.56
CA LYS A 88 11.15 7.38 -25.40
C LYS A 88 12.31 6.74 -24.64
N ILE A 89 12.15 5.48 -24.31
CA ILE A 89 13.20 4.72 -23.61
C ILE A 89 13.91 3.88 -24.67
N ASN A 90 15.08 4.36 -25.10
CA ASN A 90 15.92 3.62 -26.01
C ASN A 90 16.79 2.68 -25.19
N GLY A 91 16.60 1.38 -25.35
CA GLY A 91 17.46 0.40 -24.69
C GLY A 91 16.77 -0.90 -24.35
N ILE A 92 17.57 -1.92 -24.30
CA ILE A 92 17.19 -3.28 -23.91
C ILE A 92 16.92 -3.28 -22.41
N GLY A 93 15.71 -3.58 -21.99
CA GLY A 93 15.43 -3.80 -20.58
C GLY A 93 14.03 -3.48 -20.13
N LYS A 94 13.81 -3.68 -18.84
CA LYS A 94 12.49 -3.55 -18.18
C LYS A 94 12.01 -2.10 -17.98
N LYS A 95 12.84 -1.09 -18.34
CA LYS A 95 12.50 0.33 -18.09
C LYS A 95 11.25 0.77 -18.85
N GLU A 96 11.09 0.32 -20.09
CA GLU A 96 9.88 0.62 -20.87
C GLU A 96 8.64 -0.04 -20.25
N LEU A 97 8.76 -1.29 -19.82
CA LEU A 97 7.71 -2.00 -19.09
C LEU A 97 7.31 -1.25 -17.81
N TYR A 98 8.27 -0.77 -17.01
CA TYR A 98 7.97 -0.03 -15.79
C TYR A 98 7.27 1.31 -16.07
N ARG A 99 7.68 2.02 -17.13
CA ARG A 99 6.96 3.21 -17.61
C ARG A 99 5.52 2.85 -17.98
N ASP A 100 5.34 1.82 -18.78
CA ASP A 100 4.02 1.41 -19.27
C ASP A 100 3.12 0.96 -18.11
N LEU A 101 3.64 0.24 -17.13
CA LEU A 101 2.92 -0.14 -15.91
C LEU A 101 2.47 1.08 -15.11
N PHE A 102 3.35 2.07 -14.94
CA PHE A 102 3.03 3.30 -14.23
C PHE A 102 1.95 4.09 -14.96
N VAL A 103 2.16 4.35 -16.26
CA VAL A 103 1.19 5.11 -17.08
C VAL A 103 -0.14 4.39 -17.15
N PHE A 104 -0.13 3.07 -17.30
CA PHE A 104 -1.33 2.24 -17.28
C PHE A 104 -2.06 2.34 -15.94
N SER A 105 -1.35 2.19 -14.82
CA SER A 105 -1.93 2.30 -13.48
C SER A 105 -2.72 3.59 -13.30
N VAL A 106 -2.13 4.72 -13.68
CA VAL A 106 -2.77 6.04 -13.58
C VAL A 106 -3.96 6.14 -14.54
N SER A 107 -3.77 5.74 -15.81
CA SER A 107 -4.80 5.86 -16.86
C SER A 107 -5.97 4.88 -16.71
N ALA A 108 -5.79 3.83 -15.89
CA ALA A 108 -6.82 2.83 -15.57
C ALA A 108 -7.44 3.09 -14.18
N GLY A 109 -7.61 4.35 -13.78
CA GLY A 109 -8.30 4.72 -12.55
C GLY A 109 -7.49 4.55 -11.26
N GLY A 110 -6.16 4.55 -11.34
CA GLY A 110 -5.29 4.47 -10.15
C GLY A 110 -5.20 3.07 -9.55
N LEU A 111 -5.17 2.04 -10.38
CA LEU A 111 -4.93 0.67 -9.91
C LEU A 111 -3.62 0.57 -9.16
N ARG A 112 -3.61 -0.18 -8.05
CA ARG A 112 -2.36 -0.44 -7.33
C ARG A 112 -1.41 -1.26 -8.18
N PHE A 113 -0.11 -1.06 -8.02
CA PHE A 113 0.92 -1.83 -8.72
C PHE A 113 0.71 -3.34 -8.62
N SER A 114 0.39 -3.85 -7.42
CA SER A 114 0.08 -5.26 -7.19
C SER A 114 -1.10 -5.78 -8.04
N ASP A 115 -2.10 -4.94 -8.27
CA ASP A 115 -3.28 -5.32 -9.06
C ASP A 115 -2.97 -5.25 -10.56
N VAL A 116 -2.13 -4.30 -10.99
CA VAL A 116 -1.69 -4.18 -12.39
C VAL A 116 -0.82 -5.35 -12.82
N ILE A 117 0.19 -5.73 -12.04
CA ILE A 117 1.10 -6.84 -12.39
C ILE A 117 0.45 -8.22 -12.36
N THR A 118 -0.71 -8.34 -11.73
CA THR A 118 -1.51 -9.58 -11.68
C THR A 118 -2.73 -9.54 -12.61
N LEU A 119 -2.83 -8.51 -13.46
CA LEU A 119 -3.91 -8.38 -14.41
C LEU A 119 -3.76 -9.42 -15.53
N ARG A 120 -4.85 -10.13 -15.82
CA ARG A 120 -4.90 -11.16 -16.85
C ARG A 120 -5.80 -10.72 -18.01
N TRP A 121 -5.64 -11.35 -19.16
CA TRP A 121 -6.44 -11.03 -20.32
C TRP A 121 -7.93 -11.28 -20.10
N LYS A 122 -8.31 -12.30 -19.33
CA LYS A 122 -9.71 -12.54 -18.92
C LYS A 122 -10.33 -11.43 -18.07
N ASP A 123 -9.49 -10.60 -17.43
CA ASP A 123 -9.95 -9.44 -16.66
C ASP A 123 -10.32 -8.25 -17.56
N TYR A 124 -9.90 -8.25 -18.84
CA TYR A 124 -10.15 -7.19 -19.81
C TYR A 124 -11.20 -7.57 -20.82
N ASN A 125 -12.28 -6.79 -20.90
CA ASN A 125 -13.27 -6.88 -21.94
C ASN A 125 -12.95 -5.85 -23.05
N GLU A 126 -12.54 -6.35 -24.22
CA GLU A 126 -12.11 -5.53 -25.34
C GLU A 126 -13.29 -4.79 -26.01
N GLU A 127 -14.49 -5.39 -26.04
CA GLU A 127 -15.67 -4.78 -26.66
C GLU A 127 -16.17 -3.56 -25.88
N GLU A 128 -16.20 -3.67 -24.56
CA GLU A 128 -16.64 -2.60 -23.67
C GLU A 128 -15.50 -1.64 -23.24
N ASN A 129 -14.24 -2.00 -23.51
CA ASN A 129 -13.05 -1.35 -22.97
C ASN A 129 -13.10 -1.24 -21.45
N THR A 130 -13.47 -2.34 -20.78
CA THR A 130 -13.58 -2.40 -19.32
C THR A 130 -12.63 -3.43 -18.73
N ILE A 131 -12.17 -3.14 -17.50
CA ILE A 131 -11.44 -4.09 -16.67
C ILE A 131 -12.33 -4.51 -15.51
N ASN A 132 -12.45 -5.82 -15.30
CA ASN A 132 -13.14 -6.42 -14.17
C ASN A 132 -12.10 -7.16 -13.32
N LYS A 133 -11.60 -6.50 -12.27
CA LYS A 133 -10.51 -7.02 -11.43
C LYS A 133 -10.92 -7.15 -9.99
N GLN A 134 -10.68 -8.33 -9.40
CA GLN A 134 -10.74 -8.49 -7.97
C GLN A 134 -9.48 -7.86 -7.35
N ILE A 135 -9.67 -6.78 -6.59
CA ILE A 135 -8.58 -6.04 -5.95
C ILE A 135 -7.97 -6.90 -4.83
N THR A 136 -6.67 -7.10 -4.90
CA THR A 136 -5.92 -8.00 -3.99
C THR A 136 -6.11 -7.63 -2.52
N LYS A 137 -6.08 -6.33 -2.19
CA LYS A 137 -6.15 -5.85 -0.81
C LYS A 137 -7.55 -5.94 -0.19
N THR A 138 -8.60 -5.65 -0.97
CA THR A 138 -9.98 -5.53 -0.45
C THR A 138 -10.87 -6.70 -0.79
N LYS A 139 -10.40 -7.59 -1.69
CA LYS A 139 -11.17 -8.71 -2.25
C LYS A 139 -12.45 -8.30 -2.98
N ARG A 140 -12.67 -7.01 -3.21
CA ARG A 140 -13.82 -6.49 -3.95
C ARG A 140 -13.54 -6.51 -5.44
N ILE A 141 -14.56 -6.79 -6.25
CA ILE A 141 -14.47 -6.69 -7.70
C ILE A 141 -14.66 -5.22 -8.07
N HIS A 142 -13.69 -4.68 -8.80
CA HIS A 142 -13.78 -3.37 -9.43
C HIS A 142 -14.00 -3.54 -10.93
N ARG A 143 -15.07 -2.93 -11.43
CA ARG A 143 -15.30 -2.75 -12.84
C ARG A 143 -15.01 -1.31 -13.21
N MET A 144 -14.14 -1.09 -14.17
CA MET A 144 -13.73 0.23 -14.59
C MET A 144 -13.60 0.33 -16.11
N LYS A 145 -14.13 1.39 -16.69
CA LYS A 145 -13.91 1.71 -18.10
C LYS A 145 -12.52 2.35 -18.22
N ILE A 146 -11.74 1.90 -19.19
CA ILE A 146 -10.40 2.43 -19.43
C ILE A 146 -10.37 3.32 -20.67
N GLY A 147 -9.54 4.36 -20.63
CA GLY A 147 -9.38 5.32 -21.70
C GLY A 147 -8.35 4.86 -22.76
N GLU A 148 -8.27 5.61 -23.86
CA GLU A 148 -7.41 5.28 -24.99
C GLU A 148 -5.95 5.02 -24.64
N THR A 149 -5.37 5.76 -23.68
CA THR A 149 -3.98 5.58 -23.28
C THR A 149 -3.76 4.18 -22.69
N ALA A 150 -4.65 3.74 -21.81
CA ALA A 150 -4.57 2.41 -21.21
C ALA A 150 -4.81 1.32 -22.26
N ILE A 151 -5.76 1.52 -23.17
CA ILE A 151 -6.04 0.59 -24.29
C ILE A 151 -4.81 0.42 -25.18
N LYS A 152 -4.15 1.52 -25.57
CA LYS A 152 -2.93 1.47 -26.39
C LYS A 152 -1.81 0.68 -25.71
N ILE A 153 -1.67 0.85 -24.40
CA ILE A 153 -0.67 0.12 -23.63
C ILE A 153 -1.02 -1.39 -23.59
N ILE A 154 -2.25 -1.77 -23.29
CA ILE A 154 -2.67 -3.18 -23.28
C ILE A 154 -2.39 -3.83 -24.64
N LYS A 155 -2.84 -3.19 -25.73
CA LYS A 155 -2.69 -3.71 -27.11
C LYS A 155 -1.22 -3.95 -27.47
N LYS A 156 -0.27 -3.19 -26.93
CA LYS A 156 1.16 -3.39 -27.14
C LYS A 156 1.67 -4.74 -26.64
N TYR A 157 1.03 -5.29 -25.60
CA TYR A 157 1.42 -6.56 -24.97
C TYR A 157 0.59 -7.76 -25.45
N LYS A 158 -0.39 -7.55 -26.37
CA LYS A 158 -1.17 -8.63 -26.97
C LYS A 158 -0.37 -9.33 -28.05
N THR A 159 -0.31 -10.64 -28.01
CA THR A 159 0.31 -11.50 -29.04
C THR A 159 -0.74 -12.42 -29.65
N GLU A 160 -0.43 -13.05 -30.78
CA GLU A 160 -1.33 -13.99 -31.46
C GLU A 160 -1.68 -15.22 -30.60
N ASN A 161 -0.75 -15.62 -29.72
CA ASN A 161 -0.90 -16.78 -28.85
C ASN A 161 -1.33 -16.40 -27.40
N THR A 162 -1.97 -15.23 -27.23
CA THR A 162 -2.40 -14.77 -25.92
C THR A 162 -3.62 -15.53 -25.44
N GLU A 163 -3.50 -16.21 -24.31
CA GLU A 163 -4.57 -16.96 -23.66
C GLU A 163 -5.27 -16.11 -22.57
N PRO A 164 -6.56 -16.40 -22.26
CA PRO A 164 -7.31 -15.61 -21.27
C PRO A 164 -6.64 -15.57 -19.88
N ASP A 165 -5.94 -16.62 -19.49
CA ASP A 165 -5.26 -16.72 -18.19
C ASP A 165 -3.86 -16.15 -18.16
N ASP A 166 -3.34 -15.70 -19.30
CA ASP A 166 -2.04 -15.05 -19.38
C ASP A 166 -2.07 -13.67 -18.72
N LEU A 167 -0.92 -13.26 -18.17
CA LEU A 167 -0.74 -11.90 -17.67
C LEU A 167 -0.70 -10.93 -18.84
N ILE A 168 -1.38 -9.78 -18.71
CA ILE A 168 -1.33 -8.70 -19.70
C ILE A 168 0.09 -8.14 -19.79
N PHE A 169 0.73 -7.96 -18.64
CA PHE A 169 2.11 -7.49 -18.60
C PHE A 169 3.07 -8.65 -18.29
N PRO A 170 4.26 -8.71 -18.94
CA PRO A 170 5.23 -9.74 -18.67
C PRO A 170 5.54 -9.87 -17.18
N ALA A 171 5.67 -11.10 -16.70
CA ALA A 171 5.90 -11.37 -15.29
C ALA A 171 7.15 -10.63 -14.78
N ILE A 172 6.92 -9.72 -13.86
CA ILE A 172 8.01 -9.13 -13.08
C ILE A 172 8.35 -10.16 -12.01
N LYS A 173 9.53 -10.80 -12.13
CA LYS A 173 10.03 -11.63 -11.04
C LYS A 173 10.06 -10.75 -9.79
N GLN A 174 9.27 -11.12 -8.78
CA GLN A 174 9.39 -10.55 -7.43
C GLN A 174 10.77 -10.96 -6.88
N THR A 175 11.81 -10.28 -7.29
CA THR A 175 13.05 -10.29 -6.57
C THR A 175 12.81 -9.46 -5.33
N ASN A 176 12.57 -10.16 -4.21
CA ASN A 176 12.66 -9.72 -2.82
C ASN A 176 12.61 -8.19 -2.60
N PHE A 177 11.40 -7.62 -2.55
CA PHE A 177 11.15 -6.28 -2.04
C PHE A 177 11.24 -6.22 -0.49
N HIS A 178 11.79 -7.25 0.15
CA HIS A 178 11.95 -7.33 1.61
C HIS A 178 13.38 -7.08 2.08
N SER A 179 14.27 -6.56 1.21
CA SER A 179 15.62 -6.19 1.60
C SER A 179 15.97 -4.79 1.07
N LEU A 180 15.36 -3.78 1.64
CA LEU A 180 15.84 -2.40 1.73
C LEU A 180 15.34 -1.79 3.04
#